data_f9c869d5e8849af509c0ea5529fac54e
#
_entry.id   f9c869d5e8849af509c0ea5529fac54e
#
_cell.length_a   1.000
_cell.length_b   1.000
_cell.length_c   1.000
_cell.angle_alpha   90.00
_cell.angle_beta   90.00
_cell.angle_gamma   90.00
#
_symmetry.space_group_name_H-M   'P 1'
#
loop_
_entity.id
_entity.type
_entity.pdbx_description
1 polymer ?
#
loop_
_entity_poly.entity_id
_entity_poly.type
_entity_poly.pdbx_seq_one_letter_code
_entity_poly.pdbx_strand_id
1 'polypeptide(L)'
;MSEPRRIYSIDIFRGMTIAFMIIVNNPGSWGHVYGPLLHAKWHGCTPTDLVFPFFLFLVGASMRFAFVKWHYFPSKDFYKHIFWRTFSIFMAGIFLNAYPFIRQDWDWSTFRVFGVLQRIALAYGISALLIIRFDFKQMTQILVGILLFYWGLLWLGVSSDPYSLEANLVRKLDILILGEKHLYSGFGVYFDPEGLLSTIPSVGTVIIG
;
A
#
# COMPACT_ATOMS: atom_id res chain seq x y z
N MET A 1 -29.04 16.03 14.86
CA MET A 1 -28.04 15.39 13.97
C MET A 1 -28.03 13.91 14.35
N SER A 2 -28.47 13.03 13.44
CA SER A 2 -28.42 11.58 13.68
C SER A 2 -26.96 11.15 13.80
N GLU A 3 -26.64 10.36 14.80
CA GLU A 3 -25.31 9.77 14.93
C GLU A 3 -24.93 9.02 13.64
N PRO A 4 -23.67 9.08 13.21
CA PRO A 4 -23.24 8.37 12.01
C PRO A 4 -23.47 6.88 12.20
N ARG A 5 -24.39 6.33 11.43
CA ARG A 5 -24.81 4.92 11.53
C ARG A 5 -23.59 4.03 11.25
N ARG A 6 -23.19 3.27 12.25
CA ARG A 6 -22.08 2.31 12.13
C ARG A 6 -22.42 1.25 11.07
N ILE A 7 -21.50 1.04 10.11
CA ILE A 7 -21.70 0.06 9.03
C ILE A 7 -20.97 -1.23 9.42
N TYR A 8 -21.70 -2.14 10.02
CA TYR A 8 -21.15 -3.42 10.51
C TYR A 8 -20.46 -4.24 9.44
N SER A 9 -20.90 -4.20 8.17
CA SER A 9 -20.27 -4.94 7.07
C SER A 9 -18.80 -4.52 6.83
N ILE A 10 -18.50 -3.22 6.95
CA ILE A 10 -17.11 -2.72 6.82
C ILE A 10 -16.27 -3.22 8.00
N ASP A 11 -16.82 -3.18 9.21
CA ASP A 11 -16.09 -3.62 10.40
C ASP A 11 -15.82 -5.14 10.36
N ILE A 12 -16.82 -5.93 9.95
CA ILE A 12 -16.69 -7.39 9.78
C ILE A 12 -15.64 -7.70 8.70
N PHE A 13 -15.74 -7.08 7.53
CA PHE A 13 -14.81 -7.31 6.42
C PHE A 13 -13.37 -6.92 6.81
N ARG A 14 -13.20 -5.81 7.55
CA ARG A 14 -11.90 -5.43 8.11
C ARG A 14 -11.36 -6.49 9.07
N GLY A 15 -12.18 -6.98 9.99
CA GLY A 15 -11.82 -8.06 10.91
C GLY A 15 -11.40 -9.33 10.18
N MET A 16 -12.15 -9.74 9.16
CA MET A 16 -11.81 -10.89 8.31
C MET A 16 -10.49 -10.69 7.56
N THR A 17 -10.27 -9.50 6.99
CA THR A 17 -9.02 -9.17 6.28
C THR A 17 -7.82 -9.24 7.20
N ILE A 18 -7.94 -8.71 8.44
CA ILE A 18 -6.87 -8.77 9.45
C ILE A 18 -6.62 -10.22 9.87
N ALA A 19 -7.67 -11.00 10.14
CA ALA A 19 -7.54 -12.41 10.52
C ALA A 19 -6.83 -13.20 9.40
N PHE A 20 -7.22 -12.99 8.15
CA PHE A 20 -6.59 -13.64 7.01
C PHE A 20 -5.13 -13.21 6.84
N MET A 21 -4.82 -11.92 7.03
CA MET A 21 -3.45 -11.42 7.04
C MET A 21 -2.57 -12.12 8.11
N ILE A 22 -3.11 -12.35 9.30
CA ILE A 22 -2.37 -13.07 10.36
C ILE A 22 -2.11 -14.51 9.93
N ILE A 23 -3.11 -15.19 9.36
CA ILE A 23 -2.97 -16.59 8.90
C ILE A 23 -1.89 -16.73 7.82
N VAL A 24 -1.93 -15.87 6.78
CA VAL A 24 -1.01 -15.99 5.64
C VAL A 24 0.43 -15.57 5.96
N ASN A 25 0.61 -14.66 6.94
CA ASN A 25 1.94 -14.21 7.34
C ASN A 25 2.57 -15.04 8.47
N ASN A 26 1.83 -15.95 9.08
CA ASN A 26 2.32 -16.78 10.18
C ASN A 26 2.02 -18.27 9.95
N PRO A 27 2.48 -18.87 8.84
CA PRO A 27 2.38 -20.31 8.67
C PRO A 27 3.27 -20.99 9.70
N GLY A 28 2.84 -22.10 10.25
CA GLY A 28 3.65 -22.85 11.20
C GLY A 28 4.98 -23.33 10.62
N SER A 29 5.02 -23.58 9.30
CA SER A 29 6.23 -23.93 8.55
C SER A 29 6.10 -23.45 7.12
N TRP A 30 7.08 -22.68 6.66
CA TRP A 30 7.14 -22.20 5.27
C TRP A 30 7.37 -23.32 4.25
N GLY A 31 7.87 -24.48 4.67
CA GLY A 31 8.04 -25.67 3.82
C GLY A 31 6.74 -26.44 3.58
N HIS A 32 5.68 -26.19 4.36
CA HIS A 32 4.42 -26.94 4.32
C HIS A 32 3.21 -26.00 4.37
N VAL A 33 3.12 -25.09 3.41
CA VAL A 33 2.01 -24.14 3.27
C VAL A 33 1.09 -24.56 2.13
N TYR A 34 -0.22 -24.49 2.32
CA TYR A 34 -1.18 -24.71 1.25
C TYR A 34 -1.00 -23.69 0.12
N GLY A 35 -0.96 -24.14 -1.13
CA GLY A 35 -0.71 -23.30 -2.29
C GLY A 35 -1.50 -21.98 -2.34
N PRO A 36 -2.81 -21.95 -2.07
CA PRO A 36 -3.60 -20.72 -2.02
C PRO A 36 -3.19 -19.72 -0.93
N LEU A 37 -2.45 -20.16 0.09
CA LEU A 37 -1.95 -19.31 1.18
C LEU A 37 -0.51 -18.81 0.93
N LEU A 38 0.09 -19.20 -0.18
CA LEU A 38 1.37 -18.66 -0.65
C LEU A 38 1.14 -17.48 -1.58
N HIS A 39 2.06 -16.53 -1.58
CA HIS A 39 2.11 -15.50 -2.62
C HIS A 39 2.44 -16.12 -3.99
N ALA A 40 1.90 -15.55 -5.05
CA ALA A 40 2.34 -15.86 -6.40
C ALA A 40 3.84 -15.54 -6.54
N LYS A 41 4.60 -16.37 -7.26
CA LYS A 41 6.06 -16.16 -7.38
C LYS A 41 6.41 -14.83 -8.03
N TRP A 42 5.71 -14.44 -9.08
CA TRP A 42 5.76 -13.12 -9.71
C TRP A 42 4.52 -12.88 -10.55
N HIS A 43 4.33 -13.67 -11.62
CA HIS A 43 3.10 -13.65 -12.41
C HIS A 43 2.02 -14.52 -11.76
N GLY A 44 0.82 -14.00 -11.65
CA GLY A 44 -0.31 -14.69 -11.06
C GLY A 44 -0.96 -13.89 -9.93
N CYS A 45 -1.99 -14.49 -9.33
CA CYS A 45 -2.72 -13.91 -8.21
C CYS A 45 -3.27 -15.05 -7.36
N THR A 46 -2.90 -15.10 -6.12
CA THR A 46 -3.46 -16.02 -5.12
C THR A 46 -4.39 -15.27 -4.17
N PRO A 47 -5.22 -15.96 -3.37
CA PRO A 47 -6.02 -15.32 -2.34
C PRO A 47 -5.16 -14.49 -1.35
N THR A 48 -3.94 -14.93 -1.08
CA THR A 48 -2.98 -14.19 -0.23
C THR A 48 -2.63 -12.82 -0.82
N ASP A 49 -2.46 -12.71 -2.13
CA ASP A 49 -2.13 -11.45 -2.81
C ASP A 49 -3.26 -10.43 -2.77
N LEU A 50 -4.50 -10.86 -2.51
CA LEU A 50 -5.67 -10.00 -2.40
C LEU A 50 -5.84 -9.37 -1.01
N VAL A 51 -5.16 -9.87 0.02
CA VAL A 51 -5.30 -9.37 1.40
C VAL A 51 -4.97 -7.90 1.50
N PHE A 52 -3.84 -7.50 0.94
CA PHE A 52 -3.40 -6.11 0.99
C PHE A 52 -4.29 -5.16 0.15
N PRO A 53 -4.66 -5.47 -1.11
CA PRO A 53 -5.65 -4.69 -1.86
C PRO A 53 -6.99 -4.54 -1.15
N PHE A 54 -7.52 -5.59 -0.54
CA PHE A 54 -8.75 -5.50 0.26
C PHE A 54 -8.60 -4.58 1.46
N PHE A 55 -7.45 -4.60 2.12
CA PHE A 55 -7.19 -3.68 3.22
C PHE A 55 -7.19 -2.21 2.73
N LEU A 56 -6.52 -1.91 1.62
CA LEU A 56 -6.52 -0.56 1.03
C LEU A 56 -7.92 -0.11 0.58
N PHE A 57 -8.69 -1.01 -0.04
CA PHE A 57 -10.10 -0.75 -0.37
C PHE A 57 -10.91 -0.36 0.87
N LEU A 58 -10.75 -1.11 1.98
CA LEU A 58 -11.44 -0.81 3.24
C LEU A 58 -10.97 0.51 3.87
N VAL A 59 -9.71 0.89 3.68
CA VAL A 59 -9.22 2.21 4.06
C VAL A 59 -10.02 3.29 3.32
N GLY A 60 -10.18 3.17 2.00
CA GLY A 60 -10.96 4.10 1.18
C GLY A 60 -12.43 4.18 1.61
N ALA A 61 -13.10 3.04 1.69
CA ALA A 61 -14.48 2.96 2.16
C ALA A 61 -14.69 3.64 3.53
N SER A 62 -13.74 3.41 4.46
CA SER A 62 -13.80 4.00 5.80
C SER A 62 -13.58 5.52 5.79
N MET A 63 -12.71 6.01 4.88
CA MET A 63 -12.44 7.45 4.74
C MET A 63 -13.68 8.22 4.31
N ARG A 64 -14.46 7.67 3.37
CA ARG A 64 -15.72 8.29 2.93
C ARG A 64 -16.64 8.61 4.10
N PHE A 65 -16.81 7.67 5.02
CA PHE A 65 -17.67 7.89 6.19
C PHE A 65 -17.03 8.80 7.24
N ALA A 66 -15.72 8.67 7.46
CA ALA A 66 -15.02 9.50 8.43
C ALA A 66 -14.97 10.97 8.02
N PHE A 67 -14.93 11.26 6.70
CA PHE A 67 -14.73 12.61 6.18
C PHE A 67 -16.03 13.35 5.85
N VAL A 68 -17.20 12.74 5.97
CA VAL A 68 -18.49 13.40 5.76
C VAL A 68 -18.58 14.73 6.52
N LYS A 69 -18.13 14.77 7.77
CA LYS A 69 -18.13 15.99 8.59
C LYS A 69 -17.21 17.11 8.08
N TRP A 70 -16.22 16.78 7.23
CA TRP A 70 -15.23 17.72 6.73
C TRP A 70 -15.49 18.12 5.28
N HIS A 71 -16.36 17.41 4.58
CA HIS A 71 -16.52 17.49 3.12
C HIS A 71 -16.84 18.88 2.59
N TYR A 72 -17.61 19.67 3.34
CA TYR A 72 -18.03 21.00 2.90
C TYR A 72 -17.02 22.11 3.24
N PHE A 73 -16.24 21.97 4.30
CA PHE A 73 -15.30 22.99 4.77
C PHE A 73 -14.04 22.34 5.39
N PRO A 74 -13.06 21.92 4.54
CA PRO A 74 -11.82 21.39 5.05
C PRO A 74 -11.08 22.49 5.82
N SER A 75 -10.91 22.28 7.12
CA SER A 75 -10.24 23.22 8.04
C SER A 75 -8.75 22.89 8.16
N LYS A 76 -7.98 23.82 8.77
CA LYS A 76 -6.57 23.56 9.15
C LYS A 76 -6.45 22.30 10.02
N ASP A 77 -7.43 22.05 10.89
CA ASP A 77 -7.45 20.87 11.76
C ASP A 77 -7.63 19.59 10.98
N PHE A 78 -8.40 19.60 9.87
CA PHE A 78 -8.50 18.45 8.97
C PHE A 78 -7.14 18.11 8.37
N TYR A 79 -6.43 19.08 7.77
CA TYR A 79 -5.11 18.84 7.18
C TYR A 79 -4.09 18.38 8.22
N LYS A 80 -4.12 18.99 9.42
CA LYS A 80 -3.29 18.57 10.55
C LYS A 80 -3.59 17.12 10.95
N HIS A 81 -4.87 16.73 11.01
CA HIS A 81 -5.29 15.36 11.30
C HIS A 81 -4.77 14.35 10.27
N ILE A 82 -4.92 14.66 8.97
CA ILE A 82 -4.42 13.80 7.88
C ILE A 82 -2.90 13.67 7.95
N PHE A 83 -2.19 14.79 8.12
CA PHE A 83 -0.73 14.79 8.23
C PHE A 83 -0.26 13.92 9.39
N TRP A 84 -0.78 14.14 10.59
CA TRP A 84 -0.36 13.38 11.77
C TRP A 84 -0.71 11.90 11.66
N ARG A 85 -1.85 11.55 11.07
CA ARG A 85 -2.23 10.15 10.85
C ARG A 85 -1.31 9.49 9.83
N THR A 86 -1.05 10.14 8.69
CA THR A 86 -0.10 9.66 7.67
C THR A 86 1.29 9.48 8.28
N PHE A 87 1.78 10.50 8.98
CA PHE A 87 3.08 10.48 9.63
C PHE A 87 3.19 9.37 10.68
N SER A 88 2.20 9.21 11.54
CA SER A 88 2.21 8.19 12.59
C SER A 88 2.22 6.78 12.01
N ILE A 89 1.44 6.50 10.94
CA ILE A 89 1.44 5.19 10.29
C ILE A 89 2.79 4.95 9.61
N PHE A 90 3.35 5.97 8.95
CA PHE A 90 4.66 5.87 8.30
C PHE A 90 5.77 5.57 9.32
N MET A 91 5.79 6.31 10.43
CA MET A 91 6.76 6.10 11.51
C MET A 91 6.60 4.74 12.21
N ALA A 92 5.36 4.27 12.40
CA ALA A 92 5.12 2.92 12.88
C ALA A 92 5.72 1.86 11.95
N GLY A 93 5.65 2.07 10.63
CA GLY A 93 6.29 1.20 9.65
C GLY A 93 7.81 1.22 9.73
N ILE A 94 8.42 2.40 9.88
CA ILE A 94 9.87 2.54 10.12
C ILE A 94 10.27 1.81 11.41
N PHE A 95 9.49 1.99 12.47
CA PHE A 95 9.74 1.33 13.75
C PHE A 95 9.69 -0.21 13.62
N LEU A 96 8.71 -0.75 12.89
CA LEU A 96 8.62 -2.19 12.67
C LEU A 96 9.75 -2.74 11.80
N ASN A 97 10.16 -2.00 10.77
CA ASN A 97 11.31 -2.40 9.94
C ASN A 97 12.62 -2.36 10.74
N ALA A 98 12.71 -1.48 11.74
CA ALA A 98 13.85 -1.37 12.63
C ALA A 98 13.86 -2.39 13.77
N TYR A 99 12.76 -3.09 14.03
CA TYR A 99 12.66 -4.05 15.13
C TYR A 99 13.26 -5.43 14.75
N PRO A 100 13.96 -6.13 15.65
CA PRO A 100 14.42 -5.67 16.97
C PRO A 100 15.70 -4.84 16.87
N PHE A 101 15.75 -3.72 17.57
CA PHE A 101 16.88 -2.76 17.56
C PHE A 101 18.16 -3.31 18.19
N ILE A 102 18.10 -4.45 18.85
CA ILE A 102 19.17 -5.05 19.65
C ILE A 102 19.89 -6.16 18.87
N ARG A 103 19.89 -6.12 17.56
CA ARG A 103 20.67 -7.09 16.77
C ARG A 103 22.14 -6.69 16.78
N GLN A 104 23.02 -7.64 17.08
CA GLN A 104 24.47 -7.42 17.07
C GLN A 104 25.00 -7.14 15.65
N ASP A 105 24.27 -7.58 14.63
CA ASP A 105 24.53 -7.43 13.20
C ASP A 105 23.76 -6.27 12.54
N TRP A 106 23.32 -5.27 13.34
CA TRP A 106 22.56 -4.13 12.82
C TRP A 106 23.42 -3.28 11.88
N ASP A 107 22.99 -3.18 10.64
CA ASP A 107 23.64 -2.36 9.62
C ASP A 107 22.66 -1.38 8.97
N TRP A 108 22.89 -0.09 9.22
CA TRP A 108 22.10 0.97 8.64
C TRP A 108 22.23 1.05 7.11
N SER A 109 23.31 0.53 6.54
CA SER A 109 23.52 0.51 5.09
C SER A 109 22.58 -0.43 4.35
N THR A 110 21.90 -1.32 5.06
CA THR A 110 20.93 -2.29 4.53
C THR A 110 19.52 -2.07 5.04
N PHE A 111 19.28 -0.95 5.74
CA PHE A 111 17.98 -0.67 6.33
C PHE A 111 16.91 -0.43 5.28
N ARG A 112 15.88 -1.26 5.26
CA ARG A 112 14.73 -1.11 4.35
C ARG A 112 13.77 -0.02 4.86
N VAL A 113 13.60 1.04 4.05
CA VAL A 113 12.74 2.19 4.39
C VAL A 113 11.28 1.92 4.07
N PHE A 114 11.02 1.35 2.89
CA PHE A 114 9.66 1.08 2.45
C PHE A 114 9.13 -0.26 2.97
N GLY A 115 7.82 -0.36 3.10
CA GLY A 115 7.10 -1.54 3.54
C GLY A 115 5.59 -1.30 3.53
N VAL A 116 4.84 -2.26 3.99
CA VAL A 116 3.37 -2.26 3.96
C VAL A 116 2.77 -1.01 4.61
N LEU A 117 3.22 -0.64 5.83
CA LEU A 117 2.66 0.51 6.54
C LEU A 117 3.01 1.84 5.89
N GLN A 118 4.22 1.99 5.35
CA GLN A 118 4.63 3.19 4.62
C GLN A 118 3.76 3.38 3.37
N ARG A 119 3.50 2.30 2.63
CA ARG A 119 2.59 2.33 1.48
C ARG A 119 1.17 2.69 1.89
N ILE A 120 0.63 2.10 2.97
CA ILE A 120 -0.69 2.46 3.51
C ILE A 120 -0.73 3.94 3.87
N ALA A 121 0.30 4.45 4.55
CA ALA A 121 0.39 5.84 4.96
C ALA A 121 0.34 6.79 3.76
N LEU A 122 1.16 6.53 2.73
CA LEU A 122 1.21 7.35 1.53
C LEU A 122 -0.10 7.27 0.73
N ALA A 123 -0.62 6.06 0.50
CA ALA A 123 -1.88 5.87 -0.20
C ALA A 123 -3.04 6.54 0.54
N TYR A 124 -3.10 6.43 1.88
CA TYR A 124 -4.08 7.12 2.72
C TYR A 124 -3.95 8.63 2.60
N GLY A 125 -2.75 9.19 2.79
CA GLY A 125 -2.53 10.64 2.79
C GLY A 125 -2.87 11.28 1.45
N ILE A 126 -2.42 10.70 0.34
CA ILE A 126 -2.71 11.19 -1.01
C ILE A 126 -4.22 11.09 -1.30
N SER A 127 -4.83 9.93 -1.06
CA SER A 127 -6.26 9.74 -1.31
C SER A 127 -7.13 10.66 -0.44
N ALA A 128 -6.74 10.92 0.81
CA ALA A 128 -7.44 11.85 1.69
C ALA A 128 -7.50 13.26 1.11
N LEU A 129 -6.39 13.75 0.54
CA LEU A 129 -6.32 15.06 -0.08
C LEU A 129 -7.14 15.11 -1.38
N LEU A 130 -7.17 14.02 -2.15
CA LEU A 130 -7.96 13.92 -3.37
C LEU A 130 -9.47 13.89 -3.08
N ILE A 131 -9.90 13.04 -2.14
CA ILE A 131 -11.33 12.87 -1.79
C ILE A 131 -11.97 14.18 -1.34
N ILE A 132 -11.23 15.04 -0.64
CA ILE A 132 -11.78 16.30 -0.15
C ILE A 132 -11.79 17.41 -1.21
N ARG A 133 -10.95 17.28 -2.23
CA ARG A 133 -10.77 18.30 -3.27
C ARG A 133 -11.63 18.05 -4.51
N PHE A 134 -11.92 16.80 -4.83
CA PHE A 134 -12.52 16.40 -6.08
C PHE A 134 -13.87 15.70 -5.87
N ASP A 135 -14.80 15.93 -6.79
CA ASP A 135 -16.09 15.26 -6.83
C ASP A 135 -15.97 13.82 -7.37
N PHE A 136 -17.07 13.07 -7.31
CA PHE A 136 -17.10 11.67 -7.74
C PHE A 136 -16.67 11.48 -9.20
N LYS A 137 -17.11 12.35 -10.11
CA LYS A 137 -16.74 12.27 -11.54
C LYS A 137 -15.26 12.52 -11.74
N GLN A 138 -14.72 13.54 -11.08
CA GLN A 138 -13.29 13.86 -11.10
C GLN A 138 -12.45 12.74 -10.48
N MET A 139 -12.90 12.17 -9.37
CA MET A 139 -12.24 11.02 -8.75
C MET A 139 -12.19 9.81 -9.68
N THR A 140 -13.28 9.52 -10.41
CA THR A 140 -13.29 8.46 -11.42
C THR A 140 -12.30 8.75 -12.56
N GLN A 141 -12.22 10.01 -13.03
CA GLN A 141 -11.24 10.41 -14.04
C GLN A 141 -9.80 10.28 -13.54
N ILE A 142 -9.52 10.68 -12.29
CA ILE A 142 -8.22 10.54 -11.65
C ILE A 142 -7.85 9.05 -11.54
N LEU A 143 -8.78 8.20 -11.11
CA LEU A 143 -8.56 6.76 -11.04
C LEU A 143 -8.17 6.17 -12.39
N VAL A 144 -8.96 6.45 -13.43
CA VAL A 144 -8.67 5.98 -14.80
C VAL A 144 -7.31 6.54 -15.26
N GLY A 145 -7.06 7.83 -15.00
CA GLY A 145 -5.78 8.46 -15.30
C GLY A 145 -4.59 7.80 -14.61
N ILE A 146 -4.70 7.47 -13.31
CA ILE A 146 -3.67 6.75 -12.55
C ILE A 146 -3.38 5.39 -13.17
N LEU A 147 -4.42 4.61 -13.49
CA LEU A 147 -4.25 3.27 -14.05
C LEU A 147 -3.62 3.30 -15.44
N LEU A 148 -4.11 4.16 -16.33
CA LEU A 148 -3.56 4.30 -17.68
C LEU A 148 -2.14 4.87 -17.67
N PHE A 149 -1.88 5.88 -16.84
CA PHE A 149 -0.54 6.45 -16.68
C PHE A 149 0.45 5.42 -16.19
N TYR A 150 0.09 4.67 -15.13
CA TYR A 150 0.98 3.64 -14.58
C TYR A 150 1.24 2.52 -15.58
N TRP A 151 0.19 2.04 -16.27
CA TRP A 151 0.32 1.04 -17.32
C TRP A 151 1.21 1.53 -18.48
N GLY A 152 0.96 2.74 -18.99
CA GLY A 152 1.75 3.34 -20.08
C GLY A 152 3.20 3.58 -19.66
N LEU A 153 3.43 4.00 -18.41
CA LEU A 153 4.77 4.22 -17.87
C LEU A 153 5.58 2.92 -17.80
N LEU A 154 4.96 1.81 -17.38
CA LEU A 154 5.61 0.51 -17.40
C LEU A 154 5.95 0.07 -18.81
N TRP A 155 5.00 0.22 -19.74
CA TRP A 155 5.16 -0.20 -21.13
C TRP A 155 6.23 0.62 -21.88
N LEU A 156 6.31 1.92 -21.65
CA LEU A 156 7.28 2.81 -22.27
C LEU A 156 8.68 2.75 -21.60
N GLY A 157 8.75 2.33 -20.36
CA GLY A 157 9.98 2.38 -19.56
C GLY A 157 11.00 1.28 -19.87
N VAL A 158 10.65 0.28 -20.66
CA VAL A 158 11.52 -0.87 -20.94
C VAL A 158 11.28 -1.39 -22.36
N SER A 159 12.38 -1.70 -23.06
CA SER A 159 12.36 -2.16 -24.45
C SER A 159 12.16 -3.68 -24.62
N SER A 160 12.28 -4.46 -23.53
CA SER A 160 12.13 -5.91 -23.55
C SER A 160 10.80 -6.35 -22.97
N ASP A 161 10.81 -7.03 -21.83
CA ASP A 161 9.58 -7.42 -21.10
C ASP A 161 9.31 -6.41 -19.95
N PRO A 162 8.33 -5.50 -20.10
CA PRO A 162 8.03 -4.47 -19.11
C PRO A 162 7.48 -5.04 -17.80
N TYR A 163 7.03 -6.29 -17.81
CA TYR A 163 6.42 -6.94 -16.64
C TYR A 163 7.33 -7.98 -15.98
N SER A 164 8.54 -8.17 -16.47
CA SER A 164 9.50 -9.09 -15.84
C SER A 164 9.99 -8.55 -14.49
N LEU A 165 10.33 -9.43 -13.56
CA LEU A 165 10.87 -9.05 -12.25
C LEU A 165 12.16 -8.25 -12.39
N GLU A 166 13.04 -8.65 -13.29
CA GLU A 166 14.38 -8.10 -13.41
C GLU A 166 14.44 -6.79 -14.20
N ALA A 167 13.66 -6.68 -15.28
CA ALA A 167 13.79 -5.59 -16.24
C ALA A 167 12.79 -4.44 -16.03
N ASN A 168 11.75 -4.61 -15.19
CA ASN A 168 10.68 -3.63 -15.07
C ASN A 168 11.17 -2.27 -14.55
N LEU A 169 10.43 -1.24 -14.94
CA LEU A 169 10.76 0.15 -14.59
C LEU A 169 10.66 0.42 -13.10
N VAL A 170 9.71 -0.24 -12.38
CA VAL A 170 9.52 -0.05 -10.93
C VAL A 170 10.80 -0.37 -10.19
N ARG A 171 11.35 -1.57 -10.44
CA ARG A 171 12.60 -2.01 -9.84
C ARG A 171 13.76 -1.05 -10.16
N LYS A 172 13.88 -0.61 -11.42
CA LYS A 172 14.96 0.33 -11.83
C LYS A 172 14.88 1.64 -11.07
N LEU A 173 13.69 2.21 -10.92
CA LEU A 173 13.48 3.46 -10.19
C LEU A 173 13.70 3.29 -8.69
N ASP A 174 13.23 2.20 -8.12
CA ASP A 174 13.42 1.92 -6.70
C ASP A 174 14.92 1.75 -6.38
N ILE A 175 15.69 1.05 -7.22
CA ILE A 175 17.16 0.94 -7.09
C ILE A 175 17.82 2.32 -7.22
N LEU A 176 17.41 3.13 -8.20
CA LEU A 176 18.00 4.45 -8.44
C LEU A 176 17.78 5.41 -7.26
N ILE A 177 16.60 5.38 -6.66
CA ILE A 177 16.19 6.34 -5.61
C ILE A 177 16.61 5.87 -4.23
N LEU A 178 16.39 4.59 -3.92
CA LEU A 178 16.58 4.03 -2.59
C LEU A 178 17.93 3.35 -2.41
N GLY A 179 18.53 2.87 -3.51
CA GLY A 179 19.71 2.04 -3.48
C GLY A 179 19.37 0.54 -3.30
N GLU A 180 20.12 -0.31 -3.97
CA GLU A 180 19.86 -1.74 -4.03
C GLU A 180 19.81 -2.42 -2.65
N LYS A 181 20.71 -2.03 -1.75
CA LYS A 181 20.82 -2.60 -0.40
C LYS A 181 19.64 -2.28 0.54
N HIS A 182 18.85 -1.25 0.21
CA HIS A 182 17.70 -0.81 0.99
C HIS A 182 16.37 -1.43 0.53
N LEU A 183 16.42 -2.32 -0.48
CA LEU A 183 15.27 -3.02 -1.03
C LEU A 183 15.09 -4.40 -0.38
N TYR A 184 13.91 -4.96 -0.54
CA TYR A 184 13.63 -6.34 -0.18
C TYR A 184 14.45 -7.29 -1.08
N SER A 185 15.07 -8.30 -0.47
CA SER A 185 15.76 -9.37 -1.19
C SER A 185 14.87 -10.61 -1.26
N GLY A 186 14.34 -10.90 -2.45
CA GLY A 186 13.52 -12.08 -2.69
C GLY A 186 13.79 -12.67 -4.07
N PHE A 187 13.60 -13.96 -4.23
CA PHE A 187 13.82 -14.69 -5.50
C PHE A 187 15.22 -14.51 -6.11
N GLY A 188 16.23 -14.19 -5.27
CA GLY A 188 17.62 -13.98 -5.73
C GLY A 188 17.89 -12.61 -6.34
N VAL A 189 16.92 -11.68 -6.31
CA VAL A 189 17.06 -10.30 -6.80
C VAL A 189 16.57 -9.29 -5.77
N TYR A 190 17.14 -8.09 -5.82
CA TYR A 190 16.65 -6.96 -5.02
C TYR A 190 15.51 -6.25 -5.74
N PHE A 191 14.37 -6.17 -5.09
CA PHE A 191 13.20 -5.42 -5.55
C PHE A 191 12.35 -5.04 -4.34
N ASP A 192 11.43 -4.10 -4.46
CA ASP A 192 10.52 -3.79 -3.37
C ASP A 192 9.07 -3.95 -3.82
N PRO A 193 8.33 -4.96 -3.27
CA PRO A 193 6.90 -5.11 -3.53
C PRO A 193 6.12 -3.84 -3.14
N GLU A 194 6.57 -3.15 -2.10
CA GLU A 194 6.02 -1.90 -1.57
C GLU A 194 6.80 -0.65 -2.01
N GLY A 195 7.50 -0.71 -3.15
CA GLY A 195 8.32 0.37 -3.66
C GLY A 195 7.58 1.68 -3.96
N LEU A 196 8.35 2.71 -4.25
CA LEU A 196 7.84 4.07 -4.39
C LEU A 196 6.86 4.19 -5.58
N LEU A 197 7.27 3.71 -6.76
CA LEU A 197 6.46 3.83 -7.96
C LEU A 197 5.19 2.99 -7.89
N SER A 198 5.26 1.78 -7.33
CA SER A 198 4.12 0.88 -7.13
C SER A 198 3.11 1.39 -6.08
N THR A 199 3.43 2.45 -5.36
CA THR A 199 2.48 3.16 -4.50
C THR A 199 1.41 3.91 -5.30
N ILE A 200 1.69 4.32 -6.53
CA ILE A 200 0.73 5.04 -7.40
C ILE A 200 -0.57 4.24 -7.61
N PRO A 201 -0.55 2.99 -8.11
CA PRO A 201 -1.78 2.21 -8.24
C PRO A 201 -2.44 1.88 -6.90
N SER A 202 -1.70 1.85 -5.80
CA SER A 202 -2.26 1.67 -4.46
C SER A 202 -3.18 2.82 -4.04
N VAL A 203 -2.88 4.07 -4.47
CA VAL A 203 -3.81 5.20 -4.35
C VAL A 203 -5.10 4.92 -5.11
N GLY A 204 -5.01 4.34 -6.32
CA GLY A 204 -6.19 3.92 -7.09
C GLY A 204 -7.05 2.91 -6.32
N THR A 205 -6.45 1.94 -5.65
CA THR A 205 -7.18 0.95 -4.83
C THR A 205 -7.94 1.62 -3.67
N VAL A 206 -7.35 2.62 -3.01
CA VAL A 206 -8.04 3.41 -1.97
C VAL A 206 -9.18 4.23 -2.56
N ILE A 207 -9.02 4.79 -3.76
CA ILE A 207 -10.07 5.57 -4.46
C ILE A 207 -11.27 4.69 -4.83
N ILE A 208 -11.06 3.43 -5.17
CA ILE A 208 -12.14 2.48 -5.50
C ILE A 208 -13.02 2.20 -4.27
N GLY A 209 -12.46 2.11 -3.08
CA GLY A 209 -13.19 1.92 -1.82
C GLY A 209 -13.91 3.18 -1.35
#